data_0f46c8ecead3126dfc47acdbbbf784ef
#
_entry.id   0f46c8ecead3126dfc47acdbbbf784ef
#
_cell.length_a   1.000
_cell.length_b   1.000
_cell.length_c   1.000
_cell.angle_alpha   90.00
_cell.angle_beta   90.00
_cell.angle_gamma   90.00
#
_symmetry.space_group_name_H-M   'P 1'
#
loop_
_entity.id
_entity.type
_entity.pdbx_description
1 polymer ?
#
loop_
_entity_poly.entity_id
_entity_poly.type
_entity_poly.pdbx_seq_one_letter_code
_entity_poly.pdbx_strand_id
1 'polypeptide(L)'
;MITERLQKLRESMKNKGISAYIIPSADFHQSEYVGDYFKCRQFISGFTGSAGTVVVTLEEAGLWTDGRYFIQAEEQLKDSTIKLFKMGEQGVETVEQYLNRVLKDGDTLAFDGRVLNAKEGYGYEKEYSDKNINIVYEYDLIDELWADRPSMSKDKAFLLDVKYAGESIQDKLTKVRAIMKKQNATMHILNSLYDIAWLLNIRGNDINNTPVVLSTAVITLDKVYYFVDEEKLNDEIKAEFNKIGIEVRNYFEIYDFVKTIQKDEVVLLDGTTVNYKLYRNIPSNVSIIDAPNPTFIFKAIKNEVELKNIRECHIKDGVAMTKFMYWLKTNIGKIKITEISASDKLEQLRRSDKDCFDLSFPTISGYKEHAAMMHYSATKESEYELEQEEMLLVDSGGQYYTGTTDITRTYILGDITEEQKLHYTSVLRGMIRLSKAKFLYGCRGLNLDILARGPLWDLGIDYKCGTGHGIGFVSNVHEGPNGFRWKIVPERNDSCILEEGMVTTNEPGVYIEGSHGIRIENELICQRGPKVGLDQFMEFETITFAPIDLDGVNPEYMDKSEIVWLNNYHKEVFDKISPYLNEDEVEWLKQYTRAI
;
A
#
# COMPACT_ATOMS: atom_id res chain seq x y z
N MET A 1 15.27 -26.53 5.72
CA MET A 1 15.11 -25.26 6.44
C MET A 1 13.63 -24.96 6.73
N ILE A 2 12.74 -24.74 5.74
CA ILE A 2 11.29 -24.49 5.97
C ILE A 2 10.61 -25.70 6.64
N THR A 3 10.82 -26.90 6.13
CA THR A 3 10.27 -28.13 6.71
C THR A 3 10.66 -28.31 8.19
N GLU A 4 11.88 -27.97 8.56
CA GLU A 4 12.37 -28.04 9.96
C GLU A 4 11.64 -26.99 10.84
N ARG A 5 11.43 -25.77 10.35
CA ARG A 5 10.68 -24.73 11.07
C ARG A 5 9.23 -25.16 11.31
N LEU A 6 8.58 -25.74 10.29
CA LEU A 6 7.23 -26.29 10.42
C LEU A 6 7.17 -27.44 11.44
N GLN A 7 8.17 -28.31 11.45
CA GLN A 7 8.23 -29.40 12.43
C GLN A 7 8.34 -28.85 13.86
N LYS A 8 9.24 -27.92 14.12
CA LYS A 8 9.39 -27.29 15.43
C LYS A 8 8.11 -26.57 15.87
N LEU A 9 7.43 -25.87 14.92
CA LEU A 9 6.15 -25.23 15.20
C LEU A 9 5.10 -26.26 15.63
N ARG A 10 4.98 -27.38 14.90
CA ARG A 10 4.05 -28.46 15.24
C ARG A 10 4.37 -29.11 16.59
N GLU A 11 5.64 -29.22 16.97
CA GLU A 11 6.06 -29.70 18.30
C GLU A 11 5.59 -28.73 19.40
N SER A 12 5.79 -27.40 19.21
CA SER A 12 5.29 -26.39 20.15
C SER A 12 3.75 -26.41 20.22
N MET A 13 3.07 -26.51 19.07
CA MET A 13 1.59 -26.65 19.02
C MET A 13 1.11 -27.86 19.82
N LYS A 14 1.71 -29.03 19.62
CA LYS A 14 1.36 -30.28 20.36
C LYS A 14 1.52 -30.10 21.86
N ASN A 15 2.63 -29.50 22.30
CA ASN A 15 2.92 -29.30 23.72
C ASN A 15 1.91 -28.36 24.39
N LYS A 16 1.25 -27.49 23.62
CA LYS A 16 0.24 -26.52 24.08
C LYS A 16 -1.20 -26.95 23.77
N GLY A 17 -1.40 -28.12 23.16
CA GLY A 17 -2.74 -28.62 22.78
C GLY A 17 -3.40 -27.81 21.67
N ILE A 18 -2.60 -27.23 20.76
CA ILE A 18 -3.09 -26.40 19.64
C ILE A 18 -3.25 -27.27 18.39
N SER A 19 -4.44 -27.25 17.79
CA SER A 19 -4.79 -28.03 16.58
C SER A 19 -4.47 -27.28 15.29
N ALA A 20 -4.68 -25.94 15.27
CA ALA A 20 -4.34 -25.07 14.15
C ALA A 20 -3.78 -23.73 14.66
N TYR A 21 -2.79 -23.17 13.92
CA TYR A 21 -2.16 -21.90 14.23
C TYR A 21 -2.13 -20.99 13.00
N ILE A 22 -2.62 -19.74 13.15
CA ILE A 22 -2.70 -18.74 12.07
C ILE A 22 -1.53 -17.76 12.18
N ILE A 23 -0.87 -17.46 11.06
CA ILE A 23 0.26 -16.54 10.96
C ILE A 23 0.01 -15.60 9.77
N PRO A 24 -0.58 -14.41 9.99
CA PRO A 24 -0.82 -13.44 8.93
C PRO A 24 0.43 -12.62 8.60
N SER A 25 0.38 -11.90 7.46
CA SER A 25 1.30 -10.78 7.20
C SER A 25 0.74 -9.54 7.91
N ALA A 26 1.08 -9.36 9.16
CA ALA A 26 0.62 -8.22 9.94
C ALA A 26 1.61 -7.88 11.05
N ASP A 27 1.60 -6.61 11.47
CA ASP A 27 2.18 -6.12 12.72
C ASP A 27 1.08 -5.93 13.78
N PHE A 28 1.42 -5.33 14.93
CA PHE A 28 0.43 -5.05 15.98
C PHE A 28 -0.58 -3.96 15.63
N HIS A 29 -0.40 -3.30 14.48
CA HIS A 29 -1.16 -2.14 14.00
C HIS A 29 -1.94 -2.43 12.72
N GLN A 30 -1.86 -3.66 12.19
CA GLN A 30 -2.46 -4.08 10.92
C GLN A 30 -1.93 -3.29 9.71
N SER A 31 -0.62 -2.96 9.73
CA SER A 31 0.03 -2.29 8.62
C SER A 31 0.17 -3.21 7.41
N GLU A 32 0.07 -2.67 6.21
CA GLU A 32 0.23 -3.43 4.96
C GLU A 32 1.67 -3.91 4.78
N TYR A 33 2.64 -3.03 5.01
CA TYR A 33 4.06 -3.37 5.09
C TYR A 33 4.47 -3.44 6.55
N VAL A 34 5.35 -4.36 6.86
CA VAL A 34 5.73 -4.64 8.25
C VAL A 34 7.25 -4.55 8.43
N GLY A 35 7.68 -4.05 9.59
CA GLY A 35 9.09 -4.09 9.98
C GLY A 35 9.62 -5.53 10.15
N ASP A 36 10.93 -5.69 10.12
CA ASP A 36 11.58 -7.01 10.10
C ASP A 36 11.21 -7.91 11.28
N TYR A 37 10.95 -7.33 12.46
CA TYR A 37 10.46 -8.06 13.64
C TYR A 37 9.16 -8.82 13.36
N PHE A 38 8.30 -8.29 12.51
CA PHE A 38 6.96 -8.82 12.23
C PHE A 38 6.90 -9.78 11.01
N LYS A 39 8.02 -10.08 10.36
CA LYS A 39 8.07 -10.98 9.19
C LYS A 39 7.90 -12.46 9.54
N CYS A 40 7.03 -12.76 10.51
CA CYS A 40 6.78 -14.11 11.01
C CYS A 40 6.28 -15.08 9.94
N ARG A 41 5.35 -14.62 9.07
CA ARG A 41 4.83 -15.41 7.94
C ARG A 41 5.94 -15.74 6.95
N GLN A 42 6.80 -14.77 6.63
CA GLN A 42 7.97 -15.00 5.77
C GLN A 42 8.96 -15.97 6.41
N PHE A 43 9.24 -15.85 7.70
CA PHE A 43 10.13 -16.76 8.42
C PHE A 43 9.64 -18.20 8.33
N ILE A 44 8.35 -18.47 8.57
CA ILE A 44 7.83 -19.83 8.62
C ILE A 44 7.63 -20.46 7.23
N SER A 45 7.34 -19.65 6.20
CA SER A 45 7.01 -20.15 4.85
C SER A 45 8.11 -19.99 3.81
N GLY A 46 9.04 -19.04 3.99
CA GLY A 46 9.99 -18.63 2.97
C GLY A 46 9.40 -17.73 1.89
N PHE A 47 8.07 -17.52 1.87
CA PHE A 47 7.41 -16.64 0.92
C PHE A 47 7.66 -15.17 1.28
N THR A 48 8.16 -14.37 0.32
CA THR A 48 8.58 -12.98 0.57
C THR A 48 7.57 -11.92 0.14
N GLY A 49 6.48 -12.28 -0.55
CA GLY A 49 5.44 -11.34 -0.93
C GLY A 49 4.85 -10.60 0.29
N SER A 50 4.35 -9.38 0.12
CA SER A 50 3.88 -8.56 1.25
C SER A 50 2.55 -9.01 1.85
N ALA A 51 1.70 -9.71 1.10
CA ALA A 51 0.37 -10.13 1.54
C ALA A 51 0.22 -11.66 1.54
N GLY A 52 -0.33 -12.19 2.62
CA GLY A 52 -0.68 -13.61 2.73
C GLY A 52 -0.85 -14.07 4.17
N THR A 53 -1.53 -15.19 4.33
CA THR A 53 -1.75 -15.85 5.63
C THR A 53 -1.30 -17.30 5.54
N VAL A 54 -0.50 -17.73 6.50
CA VAL A 54 -0.15 -19.15 6.67
C VAL A 54 -1.06 -19.74 7.75
N VAL A 55 -1.61 -20.91 7.49
CA VAL A 55 -2.27 -21.74 8.49
C VAL A 55 -1.52 -23.06 8.59
N VAL A 56 -1.12 -23.41 9.80
CA VAL A 56 -0.42 -24.67 10.10
C VAL A 56 -1.32 -25.52 11.00
N THR A 57 -1.58 -26.75 10.58
CA THR A 57 -2.17 -27.81 11.42
C THR A 57 -1.10 -28.83 11.80
N LEU A 58 -1.43 -29.81 12.60
CA LEU A 58 -0.50 -30.88 12.96
C LEU A 58 -0.08 -31.74 11.76
N GLU A 59 -0.87 -31.73 10.67
CA GLU A 59 -0.68 -32.57 9.48
C GLU A 59 -0.35 -31.76 8.22
N GLU A 60 -1.04 -30.62 8.02
CA GLU A 60 -0.96 -29.82 6.80
C GLU A 60 -0.46 -28.40 7.08
N ALA A 61 -0.05 -27.69 6.03
CA ALA A 61 0.17 -26.24 6.06
C ALA A 61 -0.25 -25.63 4.73
N GLY A 62 -0.87 -24.46 4.78
CA GLY A 62 -1.31 -23.72 3.61
C GLY A 62 -0.89 -22.25 3.66
N LEU A 63 -0.60 -21.68 2.50
CA LEU A 63 -0.42 -20.23 2.29
C LEU A 63 -1.55 -19.72 1.41
N TRP A 64 -2.29 -18.76 1.89
CA TRP A 64 -3.27 -17.96 1.12
C TRP A 64 -2.64 -16.65 0.71
N THR A 65 -2.67 -16.33 -0.59
CA THR A 65 -2.22 -15.04 -1.13
C THR A 65 -3.06 -14.63 -2.33
N ASP A 66 -3.01 -13.36 -2.72
CA ASP A 66 -3.80 -12.80 -3.82
C ASP A 66 -3.07 -12.84 -5.18
N GLY A 67 -3.78 -12.44 -6.25
CA GLY A 67 -3.32 -12.58 -7.64
C GLY A 67 -2.02 -11.88 -7.99
N ARG A 68 -1.58 -10.91 -7.19
CA ARG A 68 -0.31 -10.22 -7.38
C ARG A 68 0.91 -11.13 -7.17
N TYR A 69 0.73 -12.21 -6.41
CA TYR A 69 1.81 -13.07 -5.90
C TYR A 69 1.72 -14.53 -6.34
N PHE A 70 0.76 -14.94 -7.17
CA PHE A 70 0.58 -16.35 -7.51
C PHE A 70 1.84 -17.00 -8.07
N ILE A 71 2.47 -16.38 -9.07
CA ILE A 71 3.69 -16.89 -9.72
C ILE A 71 4.84 -16.97 -8.71
N GLN A 72 5.08 -15.88 -7.98
CA GLN A 72 6.14 -15.82 -6.96
C GLN A 72 5.96 -16.88 -5.86
N ALA A 73 4.72 -17.06 -5.38
CA ALA A 73 4.42 -18.03 -4.35
C ALA A 73 4.61 -19.48 -4.83
N GLU A 74 4.23 -19.80 -6.07
CA GLU A 74 4.49 -21.12 -6.67
C GLU A 74 5.98 -21.45 -6.69
N GLU A 75 6.81 -20.51 -7.11
CA GLU A 75 8.27 -20.70 -7.15
C GLU A 75 8.86 -20.85 -5.75
N GLN A 76 8.49 -19.96 -4.83
CA GLN A 76 9.09 -19.92 -3.49
C GLN A 76 8.63 -21.07 -2.58
N LEU A 77 7.47 -21.66 -2.83
CA LEU A 77 6.95 -22.81 -2.07
C LEU A 77 7.32 -24.16 -2.68
N LYS A 78 7.93 -24.21 -3.85
CA LYS A 78 8.17 -25.43 -4.64
C LYS A 78 8.85 -26.57 -3.86
N ASP A 79 9.82 -26.24 -3.01
CA ASP A 79 10.57 -27.20 -2.21
C ASP A 79 10.07 -27.30 -0.75
N SER A 80 8.86 -26.80 -0.49
CA SER A 80 8.22 -26.86 0.83
C SER A 80 7.03 -27.82 0.85
N THR A 81 6.53 -28.12 2.05
CA THR A 81 5.27 -28.88 2.24
C THR A 81 4.04 -27.98 2.39
N ILE A 82 4.19 -26.68 2.11
CA ILE A 82 3.12 -25.70 2.23
C ILE A 82 2.33 -25.66 0.92
N LYS A 83 1.02 -25.88 0.98
CA LYS A 83 0.12 -25.76 -0.18
C LYS A 83 -0.20 -24.31 -0.47
N LEU A 84 -0.16 -23.91 -1.74
CA LEU A 84 -0.62 -22.61 -2.18
C LEU A 84 -2.14 -22.62 -2.41
N PHE A 85 -2.84 -21.65 -1.79
CA PHE A 85 -4.24 -21.35 -2.01
C PHE A 85 -4.36 -19.98 -2.70
N LYS A 86 -4.70 -19.98 -4.00
CA LYS A 86 -4.85 -18.78 -4.83
C LYS A 86 -6.17 -18.08 -4.50
N MET A 87 -6.10 -17.07 -3.61
CA MET A 87 -7.30 -16.37 -3.12
C MET A 87 -8.13 -15.77 -4.26
N GLY A 88 -9.43 -16.00 -4.19
CA GLY A 88 -10.40 -15.45 -5.15
C GLY A 88 -10.56 -16.24 -6.44
N GLU A 89 -9.79 -17.31 -6.66
CA GLU A 89 -9.98 -18.22 -7.79
C GLU A 89 -11.09 -19.25 -7.48
N GLN A 90 -11.79 -19.67 -8.54
CA GLN A 90 -12.92 -20.58 -8.42
C GLN A 90 -12.51 -21.93 -7.83
N GLY A 91 -13.20 -22.37 -6.80
CA GLY A 91 -12.96 -23.67 -6.14
C GLY A 91 -11.80 -23.69 -5.13
N VAL A 92 -11.20 -22.54 -4.86
CA VAL A 92 -10.17 -22.39 -3.82
C VAL A 92 -10.82 -22.04 -2.49
N GLU A 93 -10.54 -22.84 -1.45
CA GLU A 93 -11.04 -22.62 -0.07
C GLU A 93 -10.47 -21.31 0.50
N THR A 94 -11.31 -20.52 1.17
CA THR A 94 -10.83 -19.43 2.04
C THR A 94 -10.19 -20.00 3.31
N VAL A 95 -9.48 -19.16 4.07
CA VAL A 95 -8.93 -19.55 5.38
C VAL A 95 -10.03 -20.09 6.30
N GLU A 96 -11.19 -19.41 6.34
CA GLU A 96 -12.35 -19.82 7.16
C GLU A 96 -12.91 -21.18 6.72
N GLN A 97 -13.09 -21.39 5.40
CA GLN A 97 -13.57 -22.66 4.87
C GLN A 97 -12.60 -23.81 5.18
N TYR A 98 -11.29 -23.55 5.05
CA TYR A 98 -10.26 -24.52 5.41
C TYR A 98 -10.29 -24.87 6.90
N LEU A 99 -10.33 -23.86 7.77
CA LEU A 99 -10.41 -24.07 9.23
C LEU A 99 -11.69 -24.83 9.60
N ASN A 100 -12.83 -24.52 9.00
CA ASN A 100 -14.09 -25.23 9.20
C ASN A 100 -14.03 -26.71 8.80
N ARG A 101 -13.20 -27.04 7.81
CA ARG A 101 -12.98 -28.42 7.35
C ARG A 101 -12.06 -29.21 8.26
N VAL A 102 -11.02 -28.58 8.79
CA VAL A 102 -9.97 -29.29 9.53
C VAL A 102 -10.19 -29.34 11.03
N LEU A 103 -10.86 -28.33 11.62
CA LEU A 103 -11.11 -28.28 13.05
C LEU A 103 -12.35 -29.11 13.44
N LYS A 104 -12.21 -29.86 14.54
CA LYS A 104 -13.24 -30.74 15.11
C LYS A 104 -13.66 -30.24 16.49
N ASP A 105 -14.76 -30.75 16.98
CA ASP A 105 -15.25 -30.50 18.34
C ASP A 105 -14.13 -30.81 19.37
N GLY A 106 -13.87 -29.86 20.26
CA GLY A 106 -12.81 -29.93 21.27
C GLY A 106 -11.42 -29.47 20.80
N ASP A 107 -11.23 -29.13 19.52
CA ASP A 107 -9.97 -28.60 19.00
C ASP A 107 -9.66 -27.19 19.51
N THR A 108 -8.42 -26.77 19.34
CA THR A 108 -7.94 -25.44 19.68
C THR A 108 -7.40 -24.72 18.44
N LEU A 109 -7.99 -23.58 18.11
CA LEU A 109 -7.46 -22.61 17.16
C LEU A 109 -6.64 -21.58 17.91
N ALA A 110 -5.41 -21.33 17.47
CA ALA A 110 -4.55 -20.34 18.11
C ALA A 110 -3.91 -19.38 17.11
N PHE A 111 -3.54 -18.20 17.61
CA PHE A 111 -2.80 -17.14 16.91
C PHE A 111 -2.21 -16.17 17.95
N ASP A 112 -1.24 -15.35 17.53
CA ASP A 112 -0.86 -14.17 18.33
C ASP A 112 -1.94 -13.09 18.19
N GLY A 113 -2.67 -12.82 19.25
CA GLY A 113 -3.75 -11.83 19.26
C GLY A 113 -3.30 -10.39 18.99
N ARG A 114 -1.99 -10.13 18.96
CA ARG A 114 -1.43 -8.81 18.63
C ARG A 114 -1.33 -8.59 17.11
N VAL A 115 -1.21 -9.66 16.31
CA VAL A 115 -1.09 -9.56 14.84
C VAL A 115 -2.38 -9.92 14.09
N LEU A 116 -3.43 -10.35 14.80
CA LEU A 116 -4.76 -10.53 14.23
C LEU A 116 -5.66 -9.37 14.63
N ASN A 117 -6.45 -8.82 13.70
CA ASN A 117 -7.35 -7.73 14.03
C ASN A 117 -8.57 -8.21 14.84
N ALA A 118 -9.21 -7.26 15.55
CA ALA A 118 -10.32 -7.56 16.45
C ALA A 118 -11.50 -8.17 15.69
N LYS A 119 -11.81 -7.68 14.48
CA LYS A 119 -12.94 -8.15 13.67
C LYS A 119 -12.80 -9.61 13.26
N GLU A 120 -11.61 -10.02 12.85
CA GLU A 120 -11.32 -11.43 12.55
C GLU A 120 -11.36 -12.28 13.81
N GLY A 121 -10.75 -11.83 14.91
CA GLY A 121 -10.68 -12.57 16.15
C GLY A 121 -12.05 -12.88 16.75
N TYR A 122 -12.94 -11.87 16.88
CA TYR A 122 -14.30 -12.14 17.36
C TYR A 122 -15.16 -12.82 16.29
N GLY A 123 -14.82 -12.71 15.01
CA GLY A 123 -15.40 -13.52 13.94
C GLY A 123 -15.20 -15.01 14.20
N TYR A 124 -13.97 -15.42 14.52
CA TYR A 124 -13.68 -16.81 14.90
C TYR A 124 -14.39 -17.24 16.20
N GLU A 125 -14.43 -16.38 17.23
CA GLU A 125 -15.22 -16.69 18.44
C GLU A 125 -16.68 -16.99 18.13
N LYS A 126 -17.29 -16.16 17.29
CA LYS A 126 -18.68 -16.30 16.88
C LYS A 126 -18.90 -17.55 16.03
N GLU A 127 -18.06 -17.79 15.03
CA GLU A 127 -18.14 -18.95 14.12
C GLU A 127 -18.03 -20.28 14.88
N TYR A 128 -17.18 -20.31 15.91
CA TYR A 128 -16.87 -21.53 16.64
C TYR A 128 -17.60 -21.67 17.98
N SER A 129 -18.49 -20.75 18.34
CA SER A 129 -19.24 -20.78 19.61
C SER A 129 -20.02 -22.07 19.81
N ASP A 130 -20.61 -22.62 18.74
CA ASP A 130 -21.45 -23.81 18.76
C ASP A 130 -20.67 -25.11 18.52
N LYS A 131 -19.36 -25.03 18.21
CA LYS A 131 -18.51 -26.18 17.87
C LYS A 131 -17.55 -26.59 19.00
N ASN A 132 -17.67 -25.98 20.18
CA ASN A 132 -16.78 -26.22 21.32
C ASN A 132 -15.27 -26.16 20.93
N ILE A 133 -14.94 -25.29 19.96
CA ILE A 133 -13.57 -25.00 19.57
C ILE A 133 -13.02 -23.90 20.48
N ASN A 134 -11.87 -24.16 21.10
CA ASN A 134 -11.23 -23.20 21.98
C ASN A 134 -10.39 -22.21 21.17
N ILE A 135 -10.50 -20.90 21.45
CA ILE A 135 -9.70 -19.83 20.83
C ILE A 135 -8.63 -19.39 21.82
N VAL A 136 -7.35 -19.49 21.40
CA VAL A 136 -6.18 -19.09 22.20
C VAL A 136 -5.38 -18.05 21.44
N TYR A 137 -5.13 -16.90 22.08
CA TYR A 137 -4.50 -15.73 21.44
C TYR A 137 -3.32 -15.12 22.21
N GLU A 138 -2.83 -15.84 23.23
CA GLU A 138 -1.74 -15.37 24.10
C GLU A 138 -0.34 -15.72 23.59
N TYR A 139 -0.21 -16.63 22.64
CA TYR A 139 1.07 -17.20 22.25
C TYR A 139 1.59 -16.63 20.93
N ASP A 140 2.80 -16.06 20.97
CA ASP A 140 3.66 -15.85 19.80
C ASP A 140 4.57 -17.10 19.64
N LEU A 141 4.06 -18.13 18.96
CA LEU A 141 4.84 -19.37 18.77
C LEU A 141 6.05 -19.16 17.85
N ILE A 142 6.04 -18.12 17.03
CA ILE A 142 7.18 -17.83 16.13
C ILE A 142 8.35 -17.27 16.92
N ASP A 143 8.12 -16.46 17.94
CA ASP A 143 9.17 -15.95 18.83
C ASP A 143 9.95 -17.07 19.52
N GLU A 144 9.26 -18.15 19.91
CA GLU A 144 9.89 -19.33 20.50
C GLU A 144 10.85 -20.06 19.54
N LEU A 145 10.66 -19.91 18.22
CA LEU A 145 11.38 -20.64 17.18
C LEU A 145 12.45 -19.81 16.46
N TRP A 146 12.29 -18.49 16.46
CA TRP A 146 13.13 -17.57 15.71
C TRP A 146 14.21 -16.95 16.59
N ALA A 147 15.26 -17.74 16.84
CA ALA A 147 16.33 -17.36 17.80
C ALA A 147 17.08 -16.07 17.45
N ASP A 148 17.18 -15.74 16.16
CA ASP A 148 17.83 -14.53 15.62
C ASP A 148 16.80 -13.50 15.10
N ARG A 149 15.59 -13.49 15.68
CA ARG A 149 14.54 -12.54 15.33
C ARG A 149 15.05 -11.12 15.48
N PRO A 150 14.93 -10.27 14.42
CA PRO A 150 15.30 -8.86 14.54
C PRO A 150 14.54 -8.17 15.68
N SER A 151 15.15 -7.21 16.34
CA SER A 151 14.45 -6.38 17.32
C SER A 151 13.46 -5.44 16.62
N MET A 152 12.44 -4.96 17.36
CA MET A 152 11.61 -3.86 16.88
C MET A 152 12.47 -2.63 16.62
N SER A 153 12.13 -1.86 15.58
CA SER A 153 12.85 -0.63 15.22
C SER A 153 12.90 0.36 16.39
N LYS A 154 14.01 1.07 16.49
CA LYS A 154 14.25 2.18 17.42
C LYS A 154 14.58 3.48 16.69
N ASP A 155 14.20 3.59 15.42
CA ASP A 155 14.48 4.75 14.59
C ASP A 155 13.81 6.01 15.18
N LYS A 156 14.47 7.13 14.97
CA LYS A 156 14.01 8.40 15.54
C LYS A 156 12.81 8.95 14.77
N ALA A 157 11.86 9.48 15.52
CA ALA A 157 10.73 10.21 14.97
C ALA A 157 11.10 11.67 14.66
N PHE A 158 10.34 12.29 13.75
CA PHE A 158 10.35 13.72 13.49
C PHE A 158 8.94 14.27 13.31
N LEU A 159 8.75 15.56 13.55
CA LEU A 159 7.48 16.24 13.26
C LEU A 159 7.48 16.75 11.84
N LEU A 160 6.40 16.47 11.11
CA LEU A 160 6.13 17.09 9.82
C LEU A 160 5.61 18.51 10.06
N ASP A 161 6.38 19.49 9.60
CA ASP A 161 6.05 20.91 9.76
C ASP A 161 4.68 21.24 9.15
N VAL A 162 3.91 22.11 9.82
CA VAL A 162 2.58 22.58 9.35
C VAL A 162 2.65 23.22 7.97
N LYS A 163 3.78 23.81 7.56
CA LYS A 163 3.99 24.31 6.19
C LYS A 163 3.82 23.20 5.13
N TYR A 164 4.04 21.94 5.49
CA TYR A 164 3.80 20.77 4.63
C TYR A 164 2.43 20.16 4.90
N ALA A 165 2.09 19.92 6.18
CA ALA A 165 0.86 19.24 6.59
C ALA A 165 -0.40 20.11 6.47
N GLY A 166 -0.27 21.43 6.41
CA GLY A 166 -1.37 22.39 6.25
C GLY A 166 -2.24 22.59 7.49
N GLU A 167 -2.26 21.65 8.43
CA GLU A 167 -3.09 21.68 9.63
C GLU A 167 -2.28 21.32 10.88
N SER A 168 -2.56 22.02 11.99
CA SER A 168 -1.96 21.71 13.28
C SER A 168 -2.56 20.43 13.89
N ILE A 169 -1.83 19.82 14.84
CA ILE A 169 -2.33 18.67 15.63
C ILE A 169 -3.63 19.04 16.35
N GLN A 170 -3.74 20.27 16.89
CA GLN A 170 -4.94 20.73 17.60
C GLN A 170 -6.17 20.85 16.69
N ASP A 171 -5.99 21.34 15.45
CA ASP A 171 -7.08 21.44 14.48
C ASP A 171 -7.60 20.03 14.12
N LYS A 172 -6.69 19.09 13.87
CA LYS A 172 -7.00 17.69 13.58
C LYS A 172 -7.70 16.99 14.75
N LEU A 173 -7.21 17.18 15.98
CA LEU A 173 -7.87 16.66 17.20
C LEU A 173 -9.27 17.25 17.38
N THR A 174 -9.46 18.52 17.04
CA THR A 174 -10.79 19.16 17.11
C THR A 174 -11.79 18.49 16.16
N LYS A 175 -11.36 18.16 14.93
CA LYS A 175 -12.18 17.43 13.96
C LYS A 175 -12.53 16.02 14.48
N VAL A 176 -11.55 15.26 14.98
CA VAL A 176 -11.78 13.91 15.52
C VAL A 176 -12.74 13.95 16.71
N ARG A 177 -12.52 14.86 17.67
CA ARG A 177 -13.40 15.03 18.84
C ARG A 177 -14.82 15.44 18.48
N ALA A 178 -15.01 16.19 17.38
CA ALA A 178 -16.34 16.53 16.88
C ALA A 178 -17.11 15.27 16.39
N ILE A 179 -16.43 14.35 15.71
CA ILE A 179 -17.03 13.06 15.30
C ILE A 179 -17.31 12.17 16.53
N MET A 180 -16.38 12.07 17.48
CA MET A 180 -16.58 11.33 18.73
C MET A 180 -17.85 11.82 19.44
N LYS A 181 -18.02 13.15 19.61
CA LYS A 181 -19.22 13.74 20.22
C LYS A 181 -20.50 13.40 19.44
N LYS A 182 -20.45 13.45 18.10
CA LYS A 182 -21.60 13.12 17.25
C LYS A 182 -22.02 11.65 17.40
N GLN A 183 -21.07 10.76 17.67
CA GLN A 183 -21.29 9.34 17.90
C GLN A 183 -21.52 8.99 19.36
N ASN A 184 -21.52 9.97 20.29
CA ASN A 184 -21.57 9.79 21.74
C ASN A 184 -20.40 8.95 22.29
N ALA A 185 -19.26 8.93 21.61
CA ALA A 185 -18.03 8.30 22.09
C ALA A 185 -17.28 9.25 23.05
N THR A 186 -16.82 8.72 24.16
CA THR A 186 -16.02 9.46 25.16
C THR A 186 -14.51 9.21 25.00
N MET A 187 -14.18 8.07 24.37
CA MET A 187 -12.81 7.63 24.13
C MET A 187 -12.69 7.06 22.72
N HIS A 188 -11.57 7.29 22.04
CA HIS A 188 -11.23 6.69 20.76
C HIS A 188 -9.86 6.02 20.85
N ILE A 189 -9.81 4.71 20.56
CA ILE A 189 -8.56 3.95 20.45
C ILE A 189 -8.14 3.95 18.98
N LEU A 190 -7.05 4.64 18.68
CA LEU A 190 -6.47 4.76 17.34
C LEU A 190 -5.19 3.92 17.29
N ASN A 191 -5.22 2.83 16.54
CA ASN A 191 -4.12 1.87 16.44
C ASN A 191 -3.43 1.85 15.07
N SER A 192 -4.07 2.37 14.03
CA SER A 192 -3.49 2.49 12.69
C SER A 192 -2.34 3.51 12.70
N LEU A 193 -1.15 3.08 12.28
CA LEU A 193 0.05 3.93 12.23
C LEU A 193 -0.11 5.11 11.28
N TYR A 194 -0.78 4.90 10.14
CA TYR A 194 -1.03 5.94 9.13
C TYR A 194 -1.93 7.05 9.66
N ASP A 195 -2.97 6.66 10.41
CA ASP A 195 -3.92 7.58 11.03
C ASP A 195 -3.26 8.39 12.16
N ILE A 196 -2.41 7.75 12.96
CA ILE A 196 -1.62 8.41 14.02
C ILE A 196 -0.61 9.38 13.39
N ALA A 197 0.09 8.96 12.34
CA ALA A 197 1.05 9.79 11.62
C ALA A 197 0.39 11.06 11.05
N TRP A 198 -0.82 10.94 10.50
CA TRP A 198 -1.61 12.08 10.05
C TRP A 198 -2.08 12.96 11.22
N LEU A 199 -2.69 12.36 12.27
CA LEU A 199 -3.28 13.09 13.39
C LEU A 199 -2.25 13.89 14.17
N LEU A 200 -1.10 13.29 14.48
CA LEU A 200 -0.05 13.89 15.31
C LEU A 200 1.06 14.56 14.51
N ASN A 201 0.93 14.67 13.19
CA ASN A 201 1.98 15.18 12.31
C ASN A 201 3.36 14.55 12.57
N ILE A 202 3.39 13.29 13.02
CA ILE A 202 4.61 12.56 13.39
C ILE A 202 5.00 11.58 12.30
N ARG A 203 6.28 11.49 12.01
CA ARG A 203 6.85 10.55 11.05
C ARG A 203 8.05 9.85 11.67
N GLY A 204 8.42 8.70 11.14
CA GLY A 204 9.57 7.91 11.55
C GLY A 204 9.94 6.92 10.46
N ASN A 205 10.79 5.95 10.76
CA ASN A 205 11.22 4.94 9.81
C ASN A 205 11.13 3.51 10.40
N ASP A 206 10.08 3.26 11.17
CA ASP A 206 9.88 1.94 11.80
C ASP A 206 9.47 0.85 10.81
N ILE A 207 8.95 1.25 9.67
CA ILE A 207 8.65 0.40 8.52
C ILE A 207 9.39 0.97 7.31
N ASN A 208 10.16 0.14 6.63
CA ASN A 208 10.93 0.56 5.45
C ASN A 208 10.00 1.20 4.41
N ASN A 209 10.44 2.31 3.84
CA ASN A 209 9.73 3.07 2.82
C ASN A 209 8.38 3.69 3.26
N THR A 210 7.97 3.47 4.50
CA THR A 210 6.71 3.98 5.05
C THR A 210 7.01 4.83 6.29
N PRO A 211 6.88 6.16 6.23
CA PRO A 211 7.34 7.05 7.28
C PRO A 211 6.38 7.10 8.48
N VAL A 212 6.36 6.04 9.28
CA VAL A 212 5.50 5.88 10.47
C VAL A 212 6.31 5.53 11.71
N VAL A 213 5.68 5.70 12.86
CA VAL A 213 6.21 5.34 14.19
C VAL A 213 5.32 4.28 14.81
N LEU A 214 5.88 3.16 15.24
CA LEU A 214 5.16 2.11 15.98
C LEU A 214 4.59 2.72 17.27
N SER A 215 3.28 2.90 17.32
CA SER A 215 2.60 3.61 18.41
C SER A 215 1.09 3.36 18.39
N THR A 216 0.45 3.60 19.53
CA THR A 216 -1.02 3.64 19.66
C THR A 216 -1.41 4.96 20.31
N ALA A 217 -2.53 5.55 19.93
CA ALA A 217 -3.07 6.73 20.56
C ALA A 217 -4.46 6.46 21.16
N VAL A 218 -4.69 6.98 22.37
CA VAL A 218 -6.03 7.01 22.97
C VAL A 218 -6.43 8.46 23.13
N ILE A 219 -7.50 8.84 22.43
CA ILE A 219 -8.03 10.20 22.40
C ILE A 219 -9.28 10.24 23.29
N THR A 220 -9.29 11.11 24.30
CA THR A 220 -10.50 11.47 25.04
C THR A 220 -11.00 12.84 24.60
N LEU A 221 -12.10 13.30 25.17
CA LEU A 221 -12.65 14.61 24.81
C LEU A 221 -11.74 15.79 25.23
N ASP A 222 -10.81 15.56 26.14
CA ASP A 222 -9.90 16.58 26.70
C ASP A 222 -8.41 16.22 26.64
N LYS A 223 -8.06 14.92 26.59
CA LYS A 223 -6.67 14.44 26.62
C LYS A 223 -6.32 13.58 25.41
N VAL A 224 -5.03 13.35 25.23
CA VAL A 224 -4.47 12.33 24.34
C VAL A 224 -3.38 11.58 25.09
N TYR A 225 -3.45 10.26 25.07
CA TYR A 225 -2.41 9.36 25.56
C TYR A 225 -1.71 8.75 24.34
N TYR A 226 -0.40 8.91 24.26
CA TYR A 226 0.41 8.43 23.14
C TYR A 226 1.38 7.36 23.62
N PHE A 227 1.13 6.12 23.22
CA PHE A 227 1.90 4.94 23.61
C PHE A 227 2.98 4.68 22.57
N VAL A 228 4.22 4.93 22.91
CA VAL A 228 5.39 4.87 22.02
C VAL A 228 6.65 4.51 22.82
N ASP A 229 7.68 3.98 22.17
CA ASP A 229 9.01 3.93 22.78
C ASP A 229 9.57 5.36 22.86
N GLU A 230 9.71 5.86 24.08
CA GLU A 230 10.16 7.24 24.35
C GLU A 230 11.56 7.54 23.78
N GLU A 231 12.39 6.53 23.58
CA GLU A 231 13.72 6.71 22.97
C GLU A 231 13.64 7.25 21.55
N LYS A 232 12.51 7.07 20.85
CA LYS A 232 12.27 7.59 19.49
C LYS A 232 12.05 9.09 19.46
N LEU A 233 11.57 9.67 20.55
CA LEU A 233 11.17 11.07 20.66
C LEU A 233 12.33 11.95 21.11
N ASN A 234 12.66 12.95 20.32
CA ASN A 234 13.62 14.00 20.70
C ASN A 234 12.95 15.05 21.61
N ASP A 235 13.76 15.97 22.14
CA ASP A 235 13.26 17.00 23.06
C ASP A 235 12.27 17.97 22.41
N GLU A 236 12.40 18.23 21.12
CA GLU A 236 11.48 19.07 20.35
C GLU A 236 10.07 18.45 20.30
N ILE A 237 9.97 17.17 19.94
CA ILE A 237 8.70 16.43 19.91
C ILE A 237 8.07 16.41 21.30
N LYS A 238 8.86 16.08 22.34
CA LYS A 238 8.38 16.04 23.73
C LYS A 238 7.87 17.41 24.19
N ALA A 239 8.57 18.49 23.85
CA ALA A 239 8.17 19.84 24.18
C ALA A 239 6.85 20.24 23.49
N GLU A 240 6.69 19.93 22.18
CA GLU A 240 5.46 20.24 21.46
C GLU A 240 4.29 19.41 22.00
N PHE A 241 4.48 18.11 22.28
CA PHE A 241 3.45 17.26 22.84
C PHE A 241 3.00 17.73 24.24
N ASN A 242 3.94 18.08 25.11
CA ASN A 242 3.61 18.66 26.42
C ASN A 242 2.80 19.96 26.30
N LYS A 243 3.17 20.85 25.38
CA LYS A 243 2.48 22.13 25.13
C LYS A 243 1.01 21.94 24.75
N ILE A 244 0.70 20.90 23.98
CA ILE A 244 -0.66 20.61 23.50
C ILE A 244 -1.40 19.56 24.35
N GLY A 245 -0.80 19.10 25.44
CA GLY A 245 -1.43 18.21 26.43
C GLY A 245 -1.47 16.74 26.00
N ILE A 246 -0.52 16.27 25.18
CA ILE A 246 -0.34 14.86 24.86
C ILE A 246 0.55 14.22 25.92
N GLU A 247 0.03 13.19 26.59
CA GLU A 247 0.74 12.40 27.58
C GLU A 247 1.42 11.20 26.92
N VAL A 248 2.76 11.20 26.92
CA VAL A 248 3.56 10.09 26.36
C VAL A 248 3.65 8.97 27.40
N ARG A 249 3.45 7.73 26.98
CA ARG A 249 3.52 6.51 27.76
C ARG A 249 4.32 5.42 27.05
N ASN A 250 4.81 4.42 27.78
CA ASN A 250 5.52 3.29 27.20
C ASN A 250 4.62 2.52 26.22
N TYR A 251 5.22 2.08 25.11
CA TYR A 251 4.54 1.40 24.01
C TYR A 251 3.62 0.25 24.44
N PHE A 252 4.09 -0.63 25.32
CA PHE A 252 3.32 -1.79 25.76
C PHE A 252 2.31 -1.50 26.88
N GLU A 253 2.36 -0.33 27.53
CA GLU A 253 1.40 0.03 28.57
C GLU A 253 -0.04 0.11 28.06
N ILE A 254 -0.26 0.24 26.75
CA ILE A 254 -1.59 0.27 26.16
C ILE A 254 -2.42 -0.95 26.56
N TYR A 255 -1.82 -2.16 26.61
CA TYR A 255 -2.53 -3.39 26.96
C TYR A 255 -3.02 -3.43 28.41
N ASP A 256 -2.36 -2.73 29.32
CA ASP A 256 -2.81 -2.58 30.71
C ASP A 256 -3.71 -1.36 30.88
N PHE A 257 -3.45 -0.28 30.15
CA PHE A 257 -4.28 0.91 30.15
C PHE A 257 -5.73 0.59 29.78
N VAL A 258 -5.97 -0.17 28.71
CA VAL A 258 -7.34 -0.48 28.28
C VAL A 258 -8.13 -1.32 29.29
N LYS A 259 -7.46 -2.09 30.17
CA LYS A 259 -8.11 -2.82 31.27
C LYS A 259 -8.68 -1.89 32.35
N THR A 260 -8.20 -0.64 32.41
CA THR A 260 -8.65 0.35 33.39
C THR A 260 -9.83 1.19 32.95
N ILE A 261 -10.30 1.02 31.70
CA ILE A 261 -11.44 1.77 31.15
C ILE A 261 -12.69 1.51 31.97
N GLN A 262 -13.35 2.59 32.37
CA GLN A 262 -14.51 2.52 33.24
C GLN A 262 -15.78 2.20 32.44
N LYS A 263 -16.77 1.60 33.11
CA LYS A 263 -18.05 1.13 32.50
C LYS A 263 -18.92 2.24 31.91
N ASP A 264 -18.72 3.47 32.32
CA ASP A 264 -19.45 4.65 31.84
C ASP A 264 -18.78 5.30 30.62
N GLU A 265 -17.63 4.81 30.22
CA GLU A 265 -16.98 5.21 28.96
C GLU A 265 -17.63 4.51 27.75
N VAL A 266 -17.60 5.20 26.61
CA VAL A 266 -18.01 4.67 25.31
C VAL A 266 -16.79 4.73 24.39
N VAL A 267 -16.28 3.56 24.03
CA VAL A 267 -15.04 3.44 23.24
C VAL A 267 -15.38 3.32 21.75
N LEU A 268 -14.90 4.27 20.96
CA LEU A 268 -14.85 4.18 19.51
C LEU A 268 -13.55 3.49 19.10
N LEU A 269 -13.63 2.49 18.24
CA LEU A 269 -12.49 1.83 17.63
C LEU A 269 -12.86 1.26 16.27
N ASP A 270 -11.88 1.03 15.43
CA ASP A 270 -12.02 0.30 14.18
C ASP A 270 -11.49 -1.12 14.36
N GLY A 271 -12.39 -2.09 14.41
CA GLY A 271 -12.06 -3.50 14.62
C GLY A 271 -11.17 -4.12 13.54
N THR A 272 -11.01 -3.45 12.38
CA THR A 272 -10.10 -3.88 11.32
C THR A 272 -8.65 -3.43 11.55
N THR A 273 -8.41 -2.42 12.40
CA THR A 273 -7.09 -1.86 12.68
C THR A 273 -6.63 -2.07 14.12
N VAL A 274 -7.56 -2.21 15.07
CA VAL A 274 -7.25 -2.57 16.45
C VAL A 274 -6.98 -4.07 16.54
N ASN A 275 -5.87 -4.47 17.16
CA ASN A 275 -5.55 -5.88 17.31
C ASN A 275 -6.45 -6.57 18.36
N TYR A 276 -6.66 -7.88 18.16
CA TYR A 276 -7.60 -8.68 18.95
C TYR A 276 -7.25 -8.72 20.45
N LYS A 277 -5.96 -8.81 20.81
CA LYS A 277 -5.54 -8.80 22.20
C LYS A 277 -5.88 -7.49 22.91
N LEU A 278 -5.71 -6.36 22.23
CA LEU A 278 -6.08 -5.05 22.74
C LEU A 278 -7.59 -4.96 22.96
N TYR A 279 -8.38 -5.40 21.98
CA TYR A 279 -9.84 -5.47 22.07
C TYR A 279 -10.30 -6.35 23.24
N ARG A 280 -9.74 -7.54 23.42
CA ARG A 280 -10.08 -8.48 24.50
C ARG A 280 -9.72 -8.00 25.90
N ASN A 281 -8.77 -7.08 25.99
CA ASN A 281 -8.39 -6.47 27.26
C ASN A 281 -9.35 -5.34 27.70
N ILE A 282 -10.22 -4.84 26.83
CA ILE A 282 -11.28 -3.89 27.21
C ILE A 282 -12.29 -4.63 28.08
N PRO A 283 -12.68 -4.09 29.27
CA PRO A 283 -13.67 -4.73 30.13
C PRO A 283 -15.00 -4.98 29.41
N SER A 284 -15.58 -6.16 29.57
CA SER A 284 -16.79 -6.59 28.84
C SER A 284 -18.06 -5.76 29.14
N ASN A 285 -18.02 -4.93 30.20
CA ASN A 285 -19.10 -4.02 30.57
C ASN A 285 -18.94 -2.61 30.00
N VAL A 286 -17.89 -2.35 29.21
CA VAL A 286 -17.66 -1.09 28.48
C VAL A 286 -18.39 -1.14 27.15
N SER A 287 -19.06 -0.04 26.78
CA SER A 287 -19.72 0.08 25.48
C SER A 287 -18.69 0.35 24.38
N ILE A 288 -18.73 -0.46 23.30
CA ILE A 288 -17.84 -0.31 22.15
C ILE A 288 -18.66 0.08 20.91
N ILE A 289 -18.18 1.07 20.19
CA ILE A 289 -18.62 1.46 18.84
C ILE A 289 -17.55 0.97 17.87
N ASP A 290 -17.82 -0.10 17.14
CA ASP A 290 -16.94 -0.59 16.07
C ASP A 290 -17.32 0.12 14.76
N ALA A 291 -16.48 1.06 14.36
CA ALA A 291 -16.68 1.87 13.16
C ALA A 291 -15.34 2.35 12.59
N PRO A 292 -15.27 2.69 11.28
CA PRO A 292 -14.06 3.24 10.69
C PRO A 292 -13.52 4.44 11.47
N ASN A 293 -12.21 4.53 11.60
CA ASN A 293 -11.54 5.66 12.24
C ASN A 293 -11.98 6.98 11.57
N PRO A 294 -12.35 8.04 12.34
CA PRO A 294 -12.66 9.36 11.77
C PRO A 294 -11.54 9.91 10.88
N THR A 295 -10.29 9.60 11.23
CA THR A 295 -9.09 9.99 10.50
C THR A 295 -8.99 9.38 9.10
N PHE A 296 -9.64 8.23 8.86
CA PHE A 296 -9.56 7.50 7.60
C PHE A 296 -10.02 8.32 6.39
N ILE A 297 -11.14 9.05 6.53
CA ILE A 297 -11.61 9.95 5.47
C ILE A 297 -10.89 11.29 5.49
N PHE A 298 -10.53 11.80 6.68
CA PHE A 298 -9.88 13.12 6.79
C PHE A 298 -8.51 13.17 6.12
N LYS A 299 -7.70 12.09 6.25
CA LYS A 299 -6.39 12.01 5.60
C LYS A 299 -6.47 11.75 4.09
N ALA A 300 -7.53 11.09 3.62
CA ALA A 300 -7.74 10.83 2.20
C ALA A 300 -8.07 12.10 1.40
N ILE A 301 -8.80 13.04 2.00
CA ILE A 301 -9.13 14.34 1.40
C ILE A 301 -8.01 15.32 1.75
N LYS A 302 -7.09 15.52 0.83
CA LYS A 302 -5.93 16.41 1.02
C LYS A 302 -6.40 17.87 1.10
N ASN A 303 -5.84 18.61 2.06
CA ASN A 303 -6.09 20.04 2.16
C ASN A 303 -5.31 20.83 1.09
N GLU A 304 -5.60 22.12 0.90
CA GLU A 304 -5.01 22.97 -0.13
C GLU A 304 -3.48 23.04 -0.05
N VAL A 305 -2.91 22.99 1.16
CA VAL A 305 -1.45 23.03 1.36
C VAL A 305 -0.83 21.70 0.94
N GLU A 306 -1.43 20.58 1.35
CA GLU A 306 -1.00 19.25 0.92
C GLU A 306 -1.08 19.11 -0.60
N LEU A 307 -2.20 19.53 -1.23
CA LEU A 307 -2.36 19.49 -2.69
C LEU A 307 -1.32 20.33 -3.43
N LYS A 308 -1.01 21.52 -2.92
CA LYS A 308 0.07 22.36 -3.48
C LYS A 308 1.42 21.65 -3.39
N ASN A 309 1.73 21.08 -2.25
CA ASN A 309 2.98 20.36 -2.01
C ASN A 309 3.09 19.10 -2.88
N ILE A 310 2.00 18.34 -3.03
CA ILE A 310 1.94 17.16 -3.90
C ILE A 310 2.27 17.54 -5.36
N ARG A 311 1.69 18.62 -5.90
CA ARG A 311 2.02 19.09 -7.26
C ARG A 311 3.49 19.44 -7.42
N GLU A 312 4.09 20.07 -6.41
CA GLU A 312 5.53 20.36 -6.39
C GLU A 312 6.38 19.09 -6.32
N CYS A 313 5.98 18.13 -5.47
CA CYS A 313 6.62 16.83 -5.33
C CYS A 313 6.70 16.09 -6.68
N HIS A 314 5.59 16.07 -7.43
CA HIS A 314 5.52 15.36 -8.71
C HIS A 314 6.37 16.00 -9.83
N ILE A 315 6.64 17.30 -9.75
CA ILE A 315 7.63 17.92 -10.64
C ILE A 315 9.04 17.42 -10.33
N LYS A 316 9.42 17.38 -9.04
CA LYS A 316 10.73 16.88 -8.61
C LYS A 316 10.94 15.42 -9.02
N ASP A 317 9.94 14.58 -8.77
CA ASP A 317 9.99 13.17 -9.15
C ASP A 317 9.97 12.97 -10.66
N GLY A 318 9.20 13.77 -11.40
CA GLY A 318 9.19 13.79 -12.87
C GLY A 318 10.54 14.14 -13.48
N VAL A 319 11.33 15.00 -12.84
CA VAL A 319 12.72 15.29 -13.24
C VAL A 319 13.60 14.05 -13.07
N ALA A 320 13.49 13.34 -11.95
CA ALA A 320 14.23 12.09 -11.73
C ALA A 320 13.88 11.02 -12.76
N MET A 321 12.57 10.81 -13.01
CA MET A 321 12.07 9.85 -14.01
C MET A 321 12.54 10.22 -15.44
N THR A 322 12.52 11.50 -15.81
CA THR A 322 12.98 11.97 -17.13
C THR A 322 14.48 11.75 -17.31
N LYS A 323 15.28 12.10 -16.31
CA LYS A 323 16.73 11.85 -16.32
C LYS A 323 17.06 10.36 -16.36
N PHE A 324 16.27 9.54 -15.68
CA PHE A 324 16.41 8.09 -15.73
C PHE A 324 16.13 7.55 -17.14
N MET A 325 15.02 7.95 -17.78
CA MET A 325 14.70 7.53 -19.14
C MET A 325 15.78 7.98 -20.12
N TYR A 326 16.26 9.22 -20.01
CA TYR A 326 17.39 9.72 -20.81
C TYR A 326 18.63 8.84 -20.62
N TRP A 327 19.02 8.58 -19.39
CA TRP A 327 20.17 7.73 -19.09
C TRP A 327 20.01 6.32 -19.65
N LEU A 328 18.85 5.70 -19.43
CA LEU A 328 18.57 4.34 -19.89
C LEU A 328 18.65 4.24 -21.43
N LYS A 329 17.91 5.10 -22.15
CA LYS A 329 17.84 5.11 -23.61
C LYS A 329 19.19 5.44 -24.28
N THR A 330 20.03 6.24 -23.62
CA THR A 330 21.34 6.63 -24.17
C THR A 330 22.46 5.63 -23.88
N ASN A 331 22.29 4.76 -22.88
CA ASN A 331 23.34 3.83 -22.44
C ASN A 331 23.05 2.36 -22.72
N ILE A 332 21.79 1.98 -22.98
CA ILE A 332 21.45 0.59 -23.34
C ILE A 332 22.29 0.10 -24.53
N GLY A 333 22.85 -1.10 -24.42
CA GLY A 333 23.77 -1.67 -25.41
C GLY A 333 25.18 -1.07 -25.45
N LYS A 334 25.48 -0.04 -24.64
CA LYS A 334 26.81 0.60 -24.54
C LYS A 334 27.54 0.28 -23.26
N ILE A 335 26.81 0.14 -22.17
CA ILE A 335 27.33 -0.26 -20.86
C ILE A 335 26.47 -1.40 -20.31
N LYS A 336 27.03 -2.19 -19.40
CA LYS A 336 26.28 -3.22 -18.70
C LYS A 336 25.25 -2.58 -17.77
N ILE A 337 23.98 -2.88 -17.97
CA ILE A 337 22.87 -2.46 -17.10
C ILE A 337 22.10 -3.74 -16.72
N THR A 338 21.74 -3.90 -15.45
CA THR A 338 20.88 -4.96 -14.95
C THR A 338 19.62 -4.36 -14.35
N GLU A 339 18.61 -5.19 -14.06
CA GLU A 339 17.39 -4.77 -13.37
C GLU A 339 17.70 -4.05 -12.05
N ILE A 340 18.65 -4.58 -11.26
CA ILE A 340 19.09 -3.95 -10.00
C ILE A 340 19.81 -2.63 -10.28
N SER A 341 20.77 -2.60 -11.21
CA SER A 341 21.52 -1.36 -11.47
C SER A 341 20.66 -0.26 -12.10
N ALA A 342 19.58 -0.61 -12.80
CA ALA A 342 18.58 0.34 -13.28
C ALA A 342 17.78 0.92 -12.11
N SER A 343 17.33 0.09 -11.18
CA SER A 343 16.68 0.49 -9.93
C SER A 343 17.58 1.43 -9.11
N ASP A 344 18.83 1.03 -8.85
CA ASP A 344 19.82 1.83 -8.10
C ASP A 344 20.06 3.20 -8.75
N LYS A 345 20.09 3.24 -10.10
CA LYS A 345 20.25 4.50 -10.83
C LYS A 345 19.08 5.44 -10.63
N LEU A 346 17.86 4.94 -10.66
CA LEU A 346 16.67 5.75 -10.41
C LEU A 346 16.63 6.26 -8.98
N GLU A 347 16.93 5.41 -7.99
CA GLU A 347 17.04 5.83 -6.59
C GLU A 347 18.10 6.92 -6.41
N GLN A 348 19.29 6.78 -7.03
CA GLN A 348 20.32 7.80 -7.01
C GLN A 348 19.81 9.16 -7.54
N LEU A 349 19.03 9.14 -8.63
CA LEU A 349 18.46 10.35 -9.21
C LEU A 349 17.43 11.01 -8.28
N ARG A 350 16.53 10.25 -7.65
CA ARG A 350 15.58 10.75 -6.65
C ARG A 350 16.29 11.35 -5.44
N ARG A 351 17.24 10.62 -4.85
CA ARG A 351 18.02 11.08 -3.68
C ARG A 351 18.96 12.26 -3.98
N SER A 352 19.13 12.66 -5.26
CA SER A 352 19.82 13.90 -5.59
C SER A 352 19.01 15.15 -5.24
N ASP A 353 17.69 15.03 -5.10
CA ASP A 353 16.84 16.07 -4.49
C ASP A 353 16.90 15.94 -2.96
N LYS A 354 17.26 17.04 -2.29
CA LYS A 354 17.42 17.09 -0.82
C LYS A 354 16.11 16.84 -0.05
N ASP A 355 14.97 17.03 -0.69
CA ASP A 355 13.66 16.83 -0.08
C ASP A 355 13.20 15.36 -0.17
N CYS A 356 13.84 14.54 -1.02
CA CYS A 356 13.64 13.10 -1.08
C CYS A 356 14.45 12.42 0.04
N PHE A 357 13.77 11.97 1.09
CA PHE A 357 14.43 11.34 2.23
C PHE A 357 14.39 9.80 2.17
N ASP A 358 13.47 9.21 1.40
CA ASP A 358 13.39 7.76 1.18
C ASP A 358 12.66 7.43 -0.13
N LEU A 359 12.60 6.14 -0.50
CA LEU A 359 11.66 5.62 -1.49
C LEU A 359 10.28 5.44 -0.86
N SER A 360 9.21 5.43 -1.65
CA SER A 360 7.85 5.13 -1.17
C SER A 360 7.56 3.63 -1.11
N PHE A 361 8.33 2.84 -1.87
CA PHE A 361 8.37 1.38 -1.85
C PHE A 361 9.63 0.89 -2.59
N PRO A 362 10.04 -0.39 -2.41
CA PRO A 362 11.15 -0.97 -3.16
C PRO A 362 10.85 -0.93 -4.66
N THR A 363 11.73 -0.32 -5.45
CA THR A 363 11.55 -0.22 -6.91
C THR A 363 11.35 -1.59 -7.56
N ILE A 364 10.29 -1.73 -8.34
CA ILE A 364 10.05 -2.87 -9.22
C ILE A 364 10.75 -2.55 -10.54
N SER A 365 11.70 -3.36 -10.95
CA SER A 365 12.42 -3.24 -12.21
C SER A 365 12.41 -4.62 -12.88
N GLY A 366 11.45 -4.82 -13.79
CA GLY A 366 11.21 -6.12 -14.43
C GLY A 366 11.44 -6.07 -15.93
N TYR A 367 12.38 -6.88 -16.42
CA TYR A 367 12.72 -7.02 -17.83
C TYR A 367 12.13 -8.29 -18.39
N LYS A 368 11.60 -8.22 -19.62
CA LYS A 368 10.97 -9.37 -20.31
C LYS A 368 9.85 -10.00 -19.46
N GLU A 369 9.89 -11.33 -19.26
CA GLU A 369 8.93 -12.10 -18.48
C GLU A 369 8.91 -11.77 -16.98
N HIS A 370 9.98 -11.21 -16.42
CA HIS A 370 9.97 -10.73 -15.04
C HIS A 370 8.92 -9.63 -14.81
N ALA A 371 8.65 -8.81 -15.83
CA ALA A 371 7.60 -7.81 -15.78
C ALA A 371 6.18 -8.38 -15.67
N ALA A 372 5.98 -9.67 -15.98
CA ALA A 372 4.69 -10.33 -15.77
C ALA A 372 4.37 -10.60 -14.29
N MET A 373 5.36 -10.53 -13.41
CA MET A 373 5.17 -10.57 -11.96
C MET A 373 4.96 -9.15 -11.44
N MET A 374 3.70 -8.80 -11.09
CA MET A 374 3.29 -7.41 -10.78
C MET A 374 4.13 -6.75 -9.70
N HIS A 375 4.61 -7.51 -8.71
CA HIS A 375 5.45 -7.05 -7.59
C HIS A 375 6.82 -7.76 -7.62
N TYR A 376 7.41 -7.87 -8.81
CA TYR A 376 8.74 -8.44 -8.98
C TYR A 376 9.78 -7.70 -8.16
N SER A 377 10.66 -8.44 -7.51
CA SER A 377 11.82 -7.91 -6.80
C SER A 377 13.06 -8.66 -7.28
N ALA A 378 13.90 -7.99 -8.03
CA ALA A 378 15.15 -8.54 -8.52
C ALA A 378 16.10 -8.87 -7.36
N THR A 379 16.74 -10.04 -7.44
CA THR A 379 17.85 -10.43 -6.55
C THR A 379 19.09 -10.68 -7.40
N LYS A 380 20.25 -10.79 -6.77
CA LYS A 380 21.51 -11.09 -7.49
C LYS A 380 21.46 -12.42 -8.25
N GLU A 381 20.61 -13.33 -7.79
CA GLU A 381 20.42 -14.66 -8.38
C GLU A 381 19.41 -14.64 -9.52
N SER A 382 18.45 -13.74 -9.50
CA SER A 382 17.34 -13.67 -10.46
C SER A 382 17.45 -12.54 -11.48
N GLU A 383 18.25 -11.49 -11.21
CA GLU A 383 18.31 -10.31 -12.09
C GLU A 383 18.79 -10.66 -13.51
N TYR A 384 18.18 -10.00 -14.49
CA TYR A 384 18.64 -10.02 -15.87
C TYR A 384 19.55 -8.84 -16.21
N GLU A 385 20.50 -9.10 -17.11
CA GLU A 385 21.18 -8.02 -17.84
C GLU A 385 20.23 -7.51 -18.94
N LEU A 386 20.10 -6.19 -19.04
CA LEU A 386 19.26 -5.54 -20.03
C LEU A 386 19.97 -5.52 -21.37
N GLU A 387 19.29 -5.93 -22.41
CA GLU A 387 19.77 -5.92 -23.79
C GLU A 387 19.01 -4.86 -24.61
N GLN A 388 19.54 -4.52 -25.80
CA GLN A 388 18.88 -3.57 -26.71
C GLN A 388 17.74 -4.27 -27.49
N GLU A 389 16.82 -4.86 -26.74
CA GLU A 389 15.60 -5.54 -27.22
C GLU A 389 14.55 -5.51 -26.14
N GLU A 390 13.29 -5.77 -26.50
CA GLU A 390 12.18 -5.92 -25.56
C GLU A 390 11.90 -4.68 -24.68
N MET A 391 11.32 -4.88 -23.51
CA MET A 391 10.82 -3.82 -22.62
C MET A 391 11.29 -4.00 -21.20
N LEU A 392 11.53 -2.87 -20.51
CA LEU A 392 11.74 -2.77 -19.07
C LEU A 392 10.55 -2.05 -18.42
N LEU A 393 9.82 -2.73 -17.56
CA LEU A 393 8.84 -2.11 -16.66
C LEU A 393 9.56 -1.62 -15.41
N VAL A 394 9.41 -0.33 -15.08
CA VAL A 394 9.91 0.26 -13.84
C VAL A 394 8.75 0.94 -13.12
N ASP A 395 8.46 0.43 -11.93
CA ASP A 395 7.48 0.95 -11.00
C ASP A 395 8.17 1.40 -9.72
N SER A 396 7.98 2.67 -9.32
CA SER A 396 8.82 3.30 -8.32
C SER A 396 8.24 4.61 -7.83
N GLY A 397 8.61 4.99 -6.61
CA GLY A 397 8.23 6.28 -6.07
C GLY A 397 9.16 6.76 -4.97
N GLY A 398 8.94 7.96 -4.49
CA GLY A 398 9.74 8.60 -3.45
C GLY A 398 8.91 9.20 -2.33
N GLN A 399 9.51 9.21 -1.13
CA GLN A 399 9.04 9.95 0.03
C GLN A 399 9.76 11.30 0.06
N TYR A 400 9.02 12.36 -0.14
CA TYR A 400 9.49 13.74 -0.06
C TYR A 400 8.80 14.42 1.12
N TYR A 401 9.42 15.46 1.69
CA TYR A 401 8.71 16.28 2.69
C TYR A 401 7.45 16.96 2.13
N THR A 402 7.33 17.04 0.80
CA THR A 402 6.21 17.62 0.06
C THR A 402 5.19 16.60 -0.44
N GLY A 403 5.39 15.30 -0.22
CA GLY A 403 4.43 14.26 -0.63
C GLY A 403 5.05 12.90 -0.83
N THR A 404 4.21 11.97 -1.24
CA THR A 404 4.57 10.60 -1.63
C THR A 404 4.25 10.43 -3.10
N THR A 405 5.13 9.79 -3.88
CA THR A 405 4.90 9.53 -5.31
C THR A 405 4.86 8.06 -5.64
N ASP A 406 4.13 7.75 -6.71
CA ASP A 406 3.98 6.43 -7.32
C ASP A 406 3.89 6.58 -8.83
N ILE A 407 4.84 6.00 -9.56
CA ILE A 407 4.92 6.16 -11.02
C ILE A 407 5.42 4.88 -11.66
N THR A 408 4.65 4.32 -12.58
CA THR A 408 5.14 3.26 -13.47
C THR A 408 5.35 3.78 -14.88
N ARG A 409 6.47 3.38 -15.49
CA ARG A 409 6.73 3.48 -16.92
C ARG A 409 7.28 2.16 -17.45
N THR A 410 6.83 1.79 -18.64
CA THR A 410 7.41 0.69 -19.40
C THR A 410 8.23 1.28 -20.53
N TYR A 411 9.53 1.03 -20.52
CA TYR A 411 10.52 1.56 -21.46
C TYR A 411 10.84 0.54 -22.55
N ILE A 412 10.80 0.95 -23.79
CA ILE A 412 11.17 0.13 -24.95
C ILE A 412 12.69 0.20 -25.11
N LEU A 413 13.35 -0.94 -25.03
CA LEU A 413 14.82 -1.00 -25.13
C LEU A 413 15.33 -1.33 -26.54
N GLY A 414 14.47 -1.87 -27.40
CA GLY A 414 14.78 -2.22 -28.77
C GLY A 414 13.56 -2.73 -29.50
N ASP A 415 13.73 -3.74 -30.37
CA ASP A 415 12.61 -4.28 -31.15
C ASP A 415 11.58 -4.98 -30.26
N ILE A 416 10.31 -4.70 -30.51
CA ILE A 416 9.15 -5.33 -29.87
C ILE A 416 8.18 -5.86 -30.94
N THR A 417 7.42 -6.89 -30.60
CA THR A 417 6.43 -7.49 -31.47
C THR A 417 5.19 -6.59 -31.68
N GLU A 418 4.42 -6.84 -32.74
CA GLU A 418 3.15 -6.12 -32.95
C GLU A 418 2.13 -6.42 -31.83
N GLU A 419 2.16 -7.59 -31.22
CA GLU A 419 1.34 -7.94 -30.08
C GLU A 419 1.73 -7.07 -28.86
N GLN A 420 3.01 -6.92 -28.57
CA GLN A 420 3.50 -6.08 -27.49
C GLN A 420 3.15 -4.60 -27.71
N LYS A 421 3.25 -4.09 -28.96
CA LYS A 421 2.78 -2.73 -29.30
C LYS A 421 1.28 -2.56 -29.11
N LEU A 422 0.48 -3.56 -29.49
CA LEU A 422 -0.96 -3.56 -29.27
C LEU A 422 -1.28 -3.51 -27.77
N HIS A 423 -0.61 -4.34 -26.98
CA HIS A 423 -0.78 -4.36 -25.52
C HIS A 423 -0.35 -3.04 -24.88
N TYR A 424 0.84 -2.51 -25.25
CA TYR A 424 1.34 -1.23 -24.75
C TYR A 424 0.36 -0.08 -25.04
N THR A 425 -0.09 0.02 -26.30
CA THR A 425 -1.03 1.06 -26.71
C THR A 425 -2.39 0.90 -26.02
N SER A 426 -2.86 -0.34 -25.80
CA SER A 426 -4.13 -0.60 -25.12
C SER A 426 -4.07 -0.22 -23.62
N VAL A 427 -2.95 -0.49 -22.94
CA VAL A 427 -2.71 -0.02 -21.56
C VAL A 427 -2.71 1.50 -21.52
N LEU A 428 -1.98 2.16 -22.41
CA LEU A 428 -1.94 3.62 -22.53
C LEU A 428 -3.35 4.21 -22.76
N ARG A 429 -4.14 3.63 -23.67
CA ARG A 429 -5.53 4.05 -23.93
C ARG A 429 -6.38 3.94 -22.66
N GLY A 430 -6.25 2.86 -21.91
CA GLY A 430 -6.94 2.67 -20.63
C GLY A 430 -6.61 3.78 -19.64
N MET A 431 -5.33 4.05 -19.45
CA MET A 431 -4.85 5.13 -18.56
C MET A 431 -5.39 6.50 -19.02
N ILE A 432 -5.34 6.82 -20.31
CA ILE A 432 -5.86 8.08 -20.87
C ILE A 432 -7.37 8.20 -20.66
N ARG A 433 -8.14 7.15 -20.92
CA ARG A 433 -9.62 7.18 -20.80
C ARG A 433 -10.06 7.46 -19.39
N LEU A 434 -9.40 6.87 -18.40
CA LEU A 434 -9.69 7.13 -17.00
C LEU A 434 -9.23 8.54 -16.60
N SER A 435 -8.03 8.98 -17.00
CA SER A 435 -7.51 10.32 -16.70
C SER A 435 -8.41 11.47 -17.19
N LYS A 436 -9.05 11.31 -18.36
CA LYS A 436 -9.95 12.33 -18.94
C LYS A 436 -11.42 12.17 -18.55
N ALA A 437 -11.74 11.27 -17.62
CA ALA A 437 -13.12 10.99 -17.24
C ALA A 437 -13.80 12.22 -16.64
N LYS A 438 -15.04 12.44 -17.06
CA LYS A 438 -16.00 13.37 -16.41
C LYS A 438 -17.15 12.53 -15.90
N PHE A 439 -17.49 12.74 -14.62
CA PHE A 439 -18.48 11.91 -13.94
C PHE A 439 -19.30 12.72 -12.95
N LEU A 440 -20.46 12.21 -12.56
CA LEU A 440 -21.29 12.86 -11.56
C LEU A 440 -20.75 12.62 -10.15
N TYR A 441 -20.84 13.63 -9.30
CA TYR A 441 -20.61 13.48 -7.86
C TYR A 441 -21.49 12.35 -7.30
N GLY A 442 -20.91 11.52 -6.47
CA GLY A 442 -21.52 10.28 -5.97
C GLY A 442 -20.99 9.01 -6.65
N CYS A 443 -20.26 9.15 -7.76
CA CYS A 443 -19.53 8.02 -8.34
C CYS A 443 -18.40 7.54 -7.41
N ARG A 444 -18.14 6.25 -7.51
CA ARG A 444 -17.05 5.54 -6.85
C ARG A 444 -16.04 5.08 -7.90
N GLY A 445 -14.83 4.74 -7.50
CA GLY A 445 -13.86 4.15 -8.42
C GLY A 445 -14.37 2.90 -9.14
N LEU A 446 -15.25 2.12 -8.51
CA LEU A 446 -15.99 0.99 -9.10
C LEU A 446 -16.74 1.37 -10.39
N ASN A 447 -17.30 2.59 -10.47
CA ASN A 447 -18.04 3.04 -11.64
C ASN A 447 -17.11 3.43 -12.80
N LEU A 448 -15.85 3.75 -12.50
CA LEU A 448 -14.90 4.34 -13.46
C LEU A 448 -13.83 3.35 -13.94
N ASP A 449 -13.56 2.28 -13.21
CA ASP A 449 -12.53 1.28 -13.52
C ASP A 449 -12.66 0.74 -14.96
N ILE A 450 -13.89 0.56 -15.44
CA ILE A 450 -14.16 0.07 -16.81
C ILE A 450 -13.55 0.98 -17.89
N LEU A 451 -13.33 2.26 -17.63
CA LEU A 451 -12.71 3.17 -18.60
C LEU A 451 -11.26 2.77 -18.88
N ALA A 452 -10.53 2.35 -17.84
CA ALA A 452 -9.17 1.86 -17.97
C ALA A 452 -9.12 0.40 -18.48
N ARG A 453 -10.00 -0.44 -17.99
CA ARG A 453 -10.01 -1.88 -18.27
C ARG A 453 -10.61 -2.21 -19.63
N GLY A 454 -11.53 -1.38 -20.12
CA GLY A 454 -12.27 -1.61 -21.37
C GLY A 454 -11.40 -1.93 -22.58
N PRO A 455 -10.35 -1.15 -22.91
CA PRO A 455 -9.47 -1.44 -24.06
C PRO A 455 -8.79 -2.82 -24.00
N LEU A 456 -8.56 -3.35 -22.81
CA LEU A 456 -7.98 -4.68 -22.61
C LEU A 456 -9.04 -5.78 -22.68
N TRP A 457 -10.23 -5.55 -22.12
CA TRP A 457 -11.34 -6.48 -22.21
C TRP A 457 -11.83 -6.67 -23.66
N ASP A 458 -11.73 -5.62 -24.50
CA ASP A 458 -11.98 -5.71 -25.94
C ASP A 458 -11.03 -6.71 -26.65
N LEU A 459 -9.84 -6.93 -26.07
CA LEU A 459 -8.87 -7.93 -26.53
C LEU A 459 -9.03 -9.30 -25.83
N GLY A 460 -9.98 -9.44 -24.89
CA GLY A 460 -10.11 -10.65 -24.07
C GLY A 460 -9.04 -10.81 -22.99
N ILE A 461 -8.34 -9.73 -22.64
CA ILE A 461 -7.26 -9.71 -21.64
C ILE A 461 -7.76 -9.01 -20.38
N ASP A 462 -7.37 -9.53 -19.21
CA ASP A 462 -7.65 -8.91 -17.92
C ASP A 462 -6.41 -8.96 -17.03
N TYR A 463 -6.31 -8.02 -16.08
CA TYR A 463 -5.30 -8.00 -15.01
C TYR A 463 -5.93 -8.25 -13.64
N LYS A 464 -5.23 -9.03 -12.79
CA LYS A 464 -5.76 -9.59 -11.55
C LYS A 464 -5.64 -8.66 -10.33
N CYS A 465 -5.33 -7.37 -10.55
CA CYS A 465 -5.23 -6.33 -9.52
C CYS A 465 -6.26 -5.23 -9.71
N GLY A 466 -6.26 -4.23 -8.81
CA GLY A 466 -6.98 -2.97 -9.00
C GLY A 466 -6.35 -2.15 -10.12
N THR A 467 -7.08 -1.15 -10.60
CA THR A 467 -6.57 -0.16 -11.56
C THR A 467 -5.92 1.03 -10.86
N GLY A 468 -6.07 1.14 -9.55
CA GLY A 468 -5.46 2.20 -8.78
C GLY A 468 -5.96 2.22 -7.33
N HIS A 469 -5.23 2.96 -6.51
CA HIS A 469 -5.44 3.12 -5.07
C HIS A 469 -5.21 4.57 -4.65
N GLY A 470 -5.70 4.94 -3.48
CA GLY A 470 -5.36 6.22 -2.87
C GLY A 470 -3.92 6.27 -2.41
N ILE A 471 -3.36 7.47 -2.29
CA ILE A 471 -1.99 7.73 -1.84
C ILE A 471 -1.99 8.58 -0.58
N GLY A 472 -1.14 8.21 0.39
CA GLY A 472 -0.93 8.98 1.61
C GLY A 472 -0.06 10.21 1.39
N PHE A 473 -0.20 11.23 2.24
CA PHE A 473 0.66 12.40 2.23
C PHE A 473 1.84 12.21 3.18
N VAL A 474 3.05 12.03 2.63
CA VAL A 474 4.24 11.66 3.43
C VAL A 474 3.90 10.49 4.34
N SER A 475 3.36 9.42 3.74
CA SER A 475 2.79 8.26 4.43
C SER A 475 2.87 7.02 3.54
N ASN A 476 2.03 5.99 3.83
CA ASN A 476 1.95 4.79 2.99
C ASN A 476 1.57 5.15 1.54
N VAL A 477 2.21 4.51 0.59
CA VAL A 477 1.87 4.62 -0.83
C VAL A 477 0.44 4.14 -1.10
N HIS A 478 0.00 3.07 -0.44
CA HIS A 478 -1.39 2.60 -0.49
C HIS A 478 -2.23 3.20 0.63
N GLU A 479 -3.16 4.08 0.31
CA GLU A 479 -4.05 4.71 1.30
C GLU A 479 -5.52 4.60 0.87
N GLY A 480 -6.34 3.90 1.67
CA GLY A 480 -7.79 3.96 1.49
C GLY A 480 -8.39 5.32 1.92
N PRO A 481 -9.68 5.56 1.64
CA PRO A 481 -10.71 4.64 1.12
C PRO A 481 -10.98 4.72 -0.39
N ASN A 482 -10.22 5.48 -1.16
CA ASN A 482 -10.41 5.64 -2.59
C ASN A 482 -9.51 4.69 -3.40
N GLY A 483 -10.01 4.26 -4.56
CA GLY A 483 -9.30 3.40 -5.49
C GLY A 483 -10.16 3.09 -6.70
N PHE A 484 -9.53 2.56 -7.74
CA PHE A 484 -10.23 2.09 -8.95
C PHE A 484 -10.19 0.56 -8.99
N ARG A 485 -11.37 -0.07 -9.00
CA ARG A 485 -11.51 -1.53 -9.04
C ARG A 485 -12.85 -1.94 -9.61
N TRP A 486 -12.88 -2.92 -10.51
CA TRP A 486 -14.11 -3.36 -11.18
C TRP A 486 -15.09 -4.10 -10.27
N LYS A 487 -14.65 -4.60 -9.11
CA LYS A 487 -15.47 -5.30 -8.11
C LYS A 487 -15.18 -4.79 -6.70
N ILE A 488 -16.15 -4.93 -5.82
CA ILE A 488 -15.94 -4.64 -4.39
C ILE A 488 -15.13 -5.78 -3.77
N VAL A 489 -14.06 -5.43 -3.09
CA VAL A 489 -13.23 -6.33 -2.28
C VAL A 489 -13.31 -5.82 -0.84
N PRO A 490 -14.10 -6.47 0.04
CA PRO A 490 -14.38 -5.98 1.39
C PRO A 490 -13.11 -5.72 2.23
N GLU A 491 -12.09 -6.56 2.05
CA GLU A 491 -10.83 -6.48 2.78
C GLU A 491 -9.99 -5.25 2.40
N ARG A 492 -10.23 -4.68 1.20
CA ARG A 492 -9.51 -3.49 0.71
C ARG A 492 -10.12 -2.19 1.20
N ASN A 493 -11.44 -2.16 1.41
CA ASN A 493 -12.21 -0.98 1.80
C ASN A 493 -11.89 0.27 0.92
N ASP A 494 -11.75 0.06 -0.39
CA ASP A 494 -11.30 1.05 -1.38
C ASP A 494 -12.42 1.52 -2.34
N SER A 495 -13.67 1.41 -1.92
CA SER A 495 -14.85 1.76 -2.74
C SER A 495 -15.70 2.87 -2.10
N CYS A 496 -15.08 4.00 -1.76
CA CYS A 496 -15.80 5.19 -1.31
C CYS A 496 -16.31 6.05 -2.48
N ILE A 497 -17.18 7.01 -2.18
CA ILE A 497 -17.48 8.13 -3.11
C ILE A 497 -16.20 8.94 -3.28
N LEU A 498 -15.89 9.30 -4.53
CA LEU A 498 -14.73 10.13 -4.84
C LEU A 498 -15.03 11.58 -4.46
N GLU A 499 -14.23 12.10 -3.54
CA GLU A 499 -14.33 13.49 -3.06
C GLU A 499 -13.23 14.37 -3.66
N GLU A 500 -13.52 15.66 -3.75
CA GLU A 500 -12.53 16.68 -4.14
C GLU A 500 -11.32 16.64 -3.19
N GLY A 501 -10.11 16.63 -3.75
CA GLY A 501 -8.86 16.56 -2.99
C GLY A 501 -8.36 15.12 -2.73
N MET A 502 -9.09 14.09 -3.13
CA MET A 502 -8.57 12.72 -3.10
C MET A 502 -7.55 12.51 -4.22
N VAL A 503 -6.41 11.90 -3.87
CA VAL A 503 -5.35 11.50 -4.80
C VAL A 503 -5.45 10.01 -5.02
N THR A 504 -5.43 9.57 -6.30
CA THR A 504 -5.61 8.15 -6.66
C THR A 504 -4.68 7.81 -7.84
N THR A 505 -4.00 6.67 -7.79
CA THR A 505 -3.24 6.14 -8.92
C THR A 505 -4.16 5.69 -10.05
N ASN A 506 -3.64 5.69 -11.27
CA ASN A 506 -4.29 5.20 -12.48
C ASN A 506 -3.27 4.38 -13.25
N GLU A 507 -3.24 3.06 -12.96
CA GLU A 507 -2.17 2.12 -13.28
C GLU A 507 -2.67 0.83 -13.98
N PRO A 508 -3.40 0.93 -15.09
CA PRO A 508 -3.77 -0.27 -15.85
C PRO A 508 -2.53 -1.00 -16.34
N GLY A 509 -2.63 -2.31 -16.49
CA GLY A 509 -1.52 -3.15 -16.94
C GLY A 509 -1.93 -4.39 -17.71
N VAL A 510 -0.95 -5.02 -18.34
CA VAL A 510 -1.03 -6.35 -18.99
C VAL A 510 0.12 -7.20 -18.47
N TYR A 511 -0.15 -8.44 -18.12
CA TYR A 511 0.84 -9.35 -17.52
C TYR A 511 0.68 -10.72 -18.16
N ILE A 512 1.56 -11.05 -19.13
CA ILE A 512 1.54 -12.30 -19.89
C ILE A 512 2.65 -13.20 -19.36
N GLU A 513 2.27 -14.22 -18.61
CA GLU A 513 3.20 -15.18 -18.02
C GLU A 513 4.16 -15.77 -19.05
N GLY A 514 5.46 -15.76 -18.71
CA GLY A 514 6.52 -16.25 -19.59
C GLY A 514 6.81 -15.38 -20.81
N SER A 515 6.27 -14.14 -20.87
CA SER A 515 6.46 -13.23 -21.99
C SER A 515 6.80 -11.81 -21.53
N HIS A 516 5.81 -11.00 -21.14
CA HIS A 516 6.03 -9.59 -20.82
C HIS A 516 5.01 -9.02 -19.84
N GLY A 517 5.37 -7.91 -19.21
CA GLY A 517 4.47 -7.07 -18.43
C GLY A 517 4.55 -5.61 -18.87
N ILE A 518 3.42 -4.94 -18.88
CA ILE A 518 3.28 -3.52 -19.22
C ILE A 518 2.39 -2.86 -18.19
N ARG A 519 2.86 -1.77 -17.57
CA ARG A 519 2.08 -0.86 -16.73
C ARG A 519 2.45 0.56 -17.09
N ILE A 520 1.47 1.43 -17.21
CA ILE A 520 1.65 2.87 -17.42
C ILE A 520 0.77 3.57 -16.42
N GLU A 521 1.37 4.35 -15.55
CA GLU A 521 0.75 4.91 -14.37
C GLU A 521 0.95 6.40 -14.25
N ASN A 522 -0.12 7.09 -13.83
CA ASN A 522 -0.11 8.46 -13.36
C ASN A 522 -0.97 8.59 -12.09
N GLU A 523 -0.64 9.56 -11.25
CA GLU A 523 -1.51 9.97 -10.15
C GLU A 523 -2.50 11.05 -10.59
N LEU A 524 -3.71 10.97 -10.03
CA LEU A 524 -4.84 11.83 -10.34
C LEU A 524 -5.37 12.49 -9.06
N ILE A 525 -5.61 13.80 -9.10
CA ILE A 525 -6.39 14.51 -8.07
C ILE A 525 -7.84 14.62 -8.55
N CYS A 526 -8.79 14.16 -7.73
CA CYS A 526 -10.22 14.37 -7.96
C CYS A 526 -10.57 15.84 -7.71
N GLN A 527 -11.23 16.47 -8.68
CA GLN A 527 -11.62 17.87 -8.63
C GLN A 527 -13.10 18.08 -8.99
N ARG A 528 -13.67 19.18 -8.54
CA ARG A 528 -14.98 19.63 -9.02
C ARG A 528 -14.86 20.19 -10.42
N GLY A 529 -15.60 19.59 -11.33
CA GLY A 529 -15.86 20.12 -12.66
C GLY A 529 -17.04 21.11 -12.68
N PRO A 530 -17.58 21.40 -13.88
CA PRO A 530 -18.70 22.32 -14.02
C PRO A 530 -19.97 21.78 -13.35
N LYS A 531 -20.77 22.70 -12.78
CA LYS A 531 -22.11 22.40 -12.30
C LYS A 531 -23.13 22.69 -13.42
N VAL A 532 -23.95 21.70 -13.76
CA VAL A 532 -24.96 21.80 -14.82
C VAL A 532 -26.34 21.57 -14.19
N GLY A 533 -27.11 22.65 -14.03
CA GLY A 533 -28.38 22.58 -13.30
C GLY A 533 -28.17 22.21 -11.84
N LEU A 534 -28.72 21.08 -11.43
CA LEU A 534 -28.54 20.52 -10.08
C LEU A 534 -27.35 19.54 -10.00
N ASP A 535 -26.82 19.11 -11.12
CA ASP A 535 -25.80 18.09 -11.22
C ASP A 535 -24.40 18.66 -11.06
N GLN A 536 -23.65 18.18 -10.08
CA GLN A 536 -22.24 18.48 -9.90
C GLN A 536 -21.43 17.45 -10.67
N PHE A 537 -20.69 17.87 -11.70
CA PHE A 537 -19.70 17.04 -12.36
C PHE A 537 -18.37 17.07 -11.61
N MET A 538 -17.64 15.96 -11.72
CA MET A 538 -16.29 15.80 -11.20
C MET A 538 -15.37 15.45 -12.37
N GLU A 539 -14.08 15.74 -12.23
CA GLU A 539 -13.04 15.42 -13.20
C GLU A 539 -11.71 15.17 -12.48
N PHE A 540 -10.70 14.74 -13.24
CA PHE A 540 -9.37 14.48 -12.70
C PHE A 540 -8.34 15.48 -13.24
N GLU A 541 -7.44 15.93 -12.35
CA GLU A 541 -6.18 16.57 -12.69
C GLU A 541 -5.07 15.51 -12.66
N THR A 542 -4.36 15.32 -13.76
CA THR A 542 -3.16 14.49 -13.81
C THR A 542 -1.98 15.27 -13.22
N ILE A 543 -1.30 14.72 -12.24
CA ILE A 543 -0.19 15.38 -11.54
C ILE A 543 1.18 14.74 -11.76
N THR A 544 1.23 13.57 -12.39
CA THR A 544 2.49 12.92 -12.78
C THR A 544 3.04 13.53 -14.06
N PHE A 545 4.28 14.02 -14.04
CA PHE A 545 4.93 14.69 -15.17
C PHE A 545 6.19 13.93 -15.60
N ALA A 546 6.02 12.73 -16.14
CA ALA A 546 7.08 11.91 -16.70
C ALA A 546 6.73 11.51 -18.14
N PRO A 547 7.68 11.52 -19.11
CA PRO A 547 7.38 11.17 -20.48
C PRO A 547 6.91 9.72 -20.59
N ILE A 548 5.93 9.48 -21.46
CA ILE A 548 5.48 8.14 -21.87
C ILE A 548 6.31 7.76 -23.10
N ASP A 549 6.86 6.53 -23.10
CA ASP A 549 7.74 6.08 -24.17
C ASP A 549 6.97 5.90 -25.48
N LEU A 550 7.19 6.80 -26.44
CA LEU A 550 6.52 6.78 -27.74
C LEU A 550 6.96 5.64 -28.64
N ASP A 551 8.08 4.96 -28.35
CA ASP A 551 8.57 3.83 -29.16
C ASP A 551 7.64 2.60 -29.04
N GLY A 552 6.85 2.51 -27.95
CA GLY A 552 5.84 1.47 -27.74
C GLY A 552 4.46 1.80 -28.31
N VAL A 553 4.23 3.03 -28.78
CA VAL A 553 2.92 3.51 -29.19
C VAL A 553 2.68 3.26 -30.67
N ASN A 554 1.56 2.62 -31.03
CA ASN A 554 1.04 2.60 -32.38
C ASN A 554 -0.22 3.51 -32.45
N PRO A 555 -0.12 4.70 -33.08
CA PRO A 555 -1.24 5.64 -33.17
C PRO A 555 -2.47 5.10 -33.93
N GLU A 556 -2.30 4.09 -34.75
CA GLU A 556 -3.43 3.46 -35.51
C GLU A 556 -4.42 2.75 -34.55
N TYR A 557 -3.97 2.35 -33.36
CA TYR A 557 -4.83 1.74 -32.35
C TYR A 557 -5.53 2.77 -31.45
N MET A 558 -5.23 4.07 -31.61
CA MET A 558 -5.76 5.15 -30.76
C MET A 558 -6.88 5.93 -31.48
N ASP A 559 -7.84 6.42 -30.70
CA ASP A 559 -8.78 7.40 -31.25
C ASP A 559 -8.18 8.83 -31.21
N LYS A 560 -8.78 9.73 -32.01
CA LYS A 560 -8.30 11.12 -32.12
C LYS A 560 -8.27 11.84 -30.76
N SER A 561 -9.19 11.54 -29.85
CA SER A 561 -9.25 12.22 -28.57
C SER A 561 -8.16 11.71 -27.62
N GLU A 562 -7.75 10.46 -27.76
CA GLU A 562 -6.62 9.86 -27.03
C GLU A 562 -5.29 10.45 -27.50
N ILE A 563 -5.11 10.61 -28.82
CA ILE A 563 -3.93 11.28 -29.42
C ILE A 563 -3.83 12.73 -28.95
N VAL A 564 -4.93 13.50 -29.02
CA VAL A 564 -4.96 14.89 -28.56
C VAL A 564 -4.59 14.98 -27.07
N TRP A 565 -5.11 14.08 -26.23
CA TRP A 565 -4.78 14.07 -24.82
C TRP A 565 -3.27 13.78 -24.61
N LEU A 566 -2.72 12.77 -25.26
CA LEU A 566 -1.31 12.41 -25.15
C LEU A 566 -0.39 13.57 -25.59
N ASN A 567 -0.69 14.22 -26.71
CA ASN A 567 0.08 15.35 -27.19
C ASN A 567 0.03 16.54 -26.21
N ASN A 568 -1.11 16.83 -25.60
CA ASN A 568 -1.25 17.86 -24.58
C ASN A 568 -0.50 17.48 -23.29
N TYR A 569 -0.59 16.25 -22.85
CA TYR A 569 0.14 15.74 -21.71
C TYR A 569 1.66 15.85 -21.92
N HIS A 570 2.18 15.42 -23.06
CA HIS A 570 3.59 15.54 -23.39
C HIS A 570 4.06 16.99 -23.48
N LYS A 571 3.22 17.90 -24.01
CA LYS A 571 3.51 19.32 -23.97
C LYS A 571 3.64 19.84 -22.54
N GLU A 572 2.73 19.44 -21.64
CA GLU A 572 2.78 19.83 -20.23
C GLU A 572 4.01 19.24 -19.52
N VAL A 573 4.35 17.97 -19.79
CA VAL A 573 5.60 17.34 -19.30
C VAL A 573 6.81 18.16 -19.75
N PHE A 574 6.89 18.53 -21.03
CA PHE A 574 8.00 19.33 -21.53
C PHE A 574 8.08 20.70 -20.83
N ASP A 575 6.95 21.41 -20.75
CA ASP A 575 6.89 22.76 -20.17
C ASP A 575 7.30 22.74 -18.68
N LYS A 576 6.90 21.72 -17.91
CA LYS A 576 7.18 21.62 -16.47
C LYS A 576 8.57 21.07 -16.13
N ILE A 577 9.10 20.17 -16.94
CA ILE A 577 10.33 19.43 -16.62
C ILE A 577 11.57 20.05 -17.26
N SER A 578 11.46 20.58 -18.49
CA SER A 578 12.62 21.15 -19.20
C SER A 578 13.40 22.22 -18.44
N PRO A 579 12.79 23.07 -17.56
CA PRO A 579 13.54 24.06 -16.79
C PRO A 579 14.58 23.48 -15.81
N TYR A 580 14.50 22.20 -15.49
CA TYR A 580 15.36 21.48 -14.52
C TYR A 580 16.38 20.57 -15.21
N LEU A 581 16.44 20.59 -16.56
CA LEU A 581 17.30 19.73 -17.38
C LEU A 581 18.45 20.52 -18.00
N ASN A 582 19.55 19.83 -18.33
CA ASN A 582 20.61 20.42 -19.15
C ASN A 582 20.23 20.46 -20.64
N GLU A 583 21.05 21.11 -21.48
CA GLU A 583 20.77 21.31 -22.91
C GLU A 583 20.58 19.98 -23.68
N ASP A 584 21.41 18.98 -23.42
CA ASP A 584 21.33 17.67 -24.09
C ASP A 584 20.06 16.91 -23.67
N GLU A 585 19.73 16.95 -22.37
CA GLU A 585 18.51 16.35 -21.84
C GLU A 585 17.24 17.03 -22.38
N VAL A 586 17.25 18.36 -22.53
CA VAL A 586 16.14 19.12 -23.12
C VAL A 586 15.93 18.76 -24.59
N GLU A 587 17.02 18.69 -25.38
CA GLU A 587 16.90 18.34 -26.80
C GLU A 587 16.40 16.90 -26.98
N TRP A 588 16.86 15.99 -26.12
CA TRP A 588 16.38 14.62 -26.09
C TRP A 588 14.89 14.56 -25.67
N LEU A 589 14.46 15.31 -24.63
CA LEU A 589 13.08 15.32 -24.16
C LEU A 589 12.11 15.80 -25.25
N LYS A 590 12.49 16.76 -26.09
CA LYS A 590 11.68 17.18 -27.26
C LYS A 590 11.31 16.04 -28.18
N GLN A 591 12.21 15.06 -28.36
CA GLN A 591 11.95 13.90 -29.23
C GLN A 591 10.92 12.97 -28.59
N TYR A 592 11.00 12.76 -27.26
CA TYR A 592 10.10 11.87 -26.52
C TYR A 592 8.79 12.53 -26.07
N THR A 593 8.66 13.84 -26.26
CA THR A 593 7.41 14.61 -26.04
C THR A 593 6.83 15.23 -27.33
N ARG A 594 7.32 14.80 -28.49
CA ARG A 594 6.79 15.24 -29.79
C ARG A 594 5.33 14.83 -29.96
N ALA A 595 4.59 15.60 -30.75
CA ALA A 595 3.25 15.20 -31.18
C ALA A 595 3.31 13.98 -32.12
N ILE A 596 2.31 13.09 -32.01
CA ILE A 596 2.12 11.92 -32.87
C ILE A 596 0.84 12.02 -33.66
#